data_1343350be005b61083712e6f89640716
#
_entry.id   1343350be005b61083712e6f89640716
#
_cell.length_a   1.000
_cell.length_b   1.000
_cell.length_c   1.000
_cell.angle_alpha   90.00
_cell.angle_beta   90.00
_cell.angle_gamma   90.00
#
_symmetry.space_group_name_H-M   'P 1'
#
loop_
_entity.id
_entity.type
_entity.pdbx_description
1 polymer ?
#
loop_
_entity_poly.entity_id
_entity_poly.type
_entity_poly.pdbx_seq_one_letter_code
_entity_poly.pdbx_strand_id
1 'polypeptide(L)'
;MIRNAALAVVLALVSAQAVATSDPLVGLLEGEGSAGLGAAVRIEPSMYKDAGVQYDLLPLLLYENNYVYLHGYRLGLKLQDTPETLIDAFVSHRFEGFPYDKLPASLAGMAGRDTGTDFGLSFERRGAWGAAFVELLHDVSGASSGSEARLGYFYEWQRSRMRTRAYGALAWRDATLNNYYYGVLPGEATATRPAYEPGSGMNVDFGVYADYRLTERWRLLGGLSITQWSKGVADSPIVSGGTQLKALAGFAYDFSPEKGAWKEKGRPIDVKLMYGKSTDCNLLPAMALQCTSTSTVDNTRIAGIELGRPFLEGMHGWPVDIVGNVGAIYHDENGLQQNAWAVHADMKAFYYGFPWDAHVRTRLGFGFGLSYAFRVPFVEARDQAERGRPTSKLLVYLDPTIDVSVGDLFGSRKLHDTYLGVGASHRSGVFGSSQLLGNVNGGSNYIYTYVQWRM
;
A
#
# COMPACT_ATOMS: atom_id res chain seq x y z
N MET A 1 -42.89 18.74 -47.33
CA MET A 1 -43.10 18.78 -45.88
C MET A 1 -42.23 17.72 -45.22
N ILE A 2 -41.02 18.09 -44.83
CA ILE A 2 -40.08 17.20 -44.15
C ILE A 2 -39.97 17.73 -42.73
N ARG A 3 -40.49 16.94 -41.79
CA ARG A 3 -40.40 17.24 -40.34
C ARG A 3 -39.09 16.72 -39.83
N ASN A 4 -38.27 17.65 -39.33
CA ASN A 4 -37.06 17.39 -38.56
C ASN A 4 -37.42 16.70 -37.23
N ALA A 5 -36.96 15.47 -37.04
CA ALA A 5 -36.91 14.81 -35.75
C ALA A 5 -35.56 15.16 -35.12
N ALA A 6 -35.60 16.11 -34.18
CA ALA A 6 -34.45 16.40 -33.32
C ALA A 6 -34.30 15.26 -32.30
N LEU A 7 -33.24 14.50 -32.41
CA LEU A 7 -32.83 13.47 -31.46
C LEU A 7 -32.25 14.19 -30.22
N ALA A 8 -33.08 14.34 -29.19
CA ALA A 8 -32.62 14.79 -27.88
C ALA A 8 -31.91 13.62 -27.17
N VAL A 9 -30.59 13.59 -27.23
CA VAL A 9 -29.78 12.73 -26.37
C VAL A 9 -29.78 13.34 -24.99
N VAL A 10 -30.62 12.83 -24.11
CA VAL A 10 -30.55 13.11 -22.68
C VAL A 10 -29.32 12.39 -22.13
N LEU A 11 -28.21 13.13 -22.02
CA LEU A 11 -27.07 12.72 -21.20
C LEU A 11 -27.51 12.82 -19.74
N ALA A 12 -27.85 11.69 -19.14
CA ALA A 12 -27.95 11.57 -17.70
C ALA A 12 -26.52 11.68 -17.14
N LEU A 13 -26.12 12.91 -16.78
CA LEU A 13 -24.92 13.18 -16.01
C LEU A 13 -25.13 12.68 -14.58
N VAL A 14 -24.78 11.42 -14.34
CA VAL A 14 -24.51 10.94 -13.00
C VAL A 14 -23.14 11.53 -12.66
N SER A 15 -23.15 12.59 -11.84
CA SER A 15 -21.94 13.19 -11.29
C SER A 15 -21.29 12.17 -10.31
N ALA A 16 -20.48 11.28 -10.84
CA ALA A 16 -19.52 10.55 -10.01
C ALA A 16 -18.48 11.60 -9.55
N GLN A 17 -18.36 11.79 -8.26
CA GLN A 17 -17.29 12.59 -7.69
C GLN A 17 -16.00 11.78 -7.84
N ALA A 18 -15.18 12.15 -8.82
CA ALA A 18 -13.89 11.54 -9.06
C ALA A 18 -12.82 12.35 -8.36
N VAL A 19 -11.99 11.72 -7.56
CA VAL A 19 -10.77 12.29 -6.98
C VAL A 19 -9.66 12.09 -8.00
N ALA A 20 -8.85 13.11 -8.29
CA ALA A 20 -7.76 12.98 -9.22
C ALA A 20 -6.42 12.89 -8.53
N THR A 21 -5.68 11.95 -8.96
CA THR A 21 -4.25 11.87 -8.72
C THR A 21 -3.55 11.62 -10.07
N SER A 22 -2.31 12.04 -10.16
CA SER A 22 -1.46 11.71 -11.31
C SER A 22 -1.17 10.21 -11.39
N ASP A 23 -1.48 9.48 -10.33
CA ASP A 23 -1.35 8.03 -10.28
C ASP A 23 -2.67 7.37 -10.68
N PRO A 24 -2.68 6.73 -11.84
CA PRO A 24 -3.91 6.20 -12.42
C PRO A 24 -4.52 5.05 -11.62
N LEU A 25 -3.70 4.23 -10.95
CA LEU A 25 -4.21 3.15 -10.09
C LEU A 25 -4.90 3.74 -8.86
N VAL A 26 -4.24 4.69 -8.20
CA VAL A 26 -4.81 5.39 -7.05
C VAL A 26 -6.16 5.98 -7.41
N GLY A 27 -6.25 6.68 -8.54
CA GLY A 27 -7.50 7.26 -8.99
C GLY A 27 -8.61 6.28 -9.34
N LEU A 28 -8.31 5.05 -9.75
CA LEU A 28 -9.32 3.99 -9.94
C LEU A 28 -9.82 3.38 -8.63
N LEU A 29 -9.00 3.46 -7.57
CA LEU A 29 -9.34 2.87 -6.27
C LEU A 29 -10.23 3.78 -5.43
N GLU A 30 -10.41 5.02 -5.85
CA GLU A 30 -11.24 6.00 -5.17
C GLU A 30 -12.70 5.59 -5.09
N GLY A 31 -13.30 5.83 -3.94
CA GLY A 31 -14.72 5.64 -3.70
C GLY A 31 -15.07 6.00 -2.26
N GLU A 32 -15.99 6.94 -2.08
CA GLU A 32 -16.45 7.35 -0.75
C GLU A 32 -16.93 6.17 0.08
N GLY A 33 -16.34 6.00 1.27
CA GLY A 33 -16.71 4.99 2.24
C GLY A 33 -16.27 3.57 1.86
N SER A 34 -15.30 3.43 0.95
CA SER A 34 -14.75 2.14 0.60
C SER A 34 -13.80 1.61 1.67
N ALA A 35 -13.88 0.33 1.93
CA ALA A 35 -12.89 -0.44 2.67
C ALA A 35 -12.75 -1.80 2.00
N GLY A 36 -11.55 -2.15 1.58
CA GLY A 36 -11.36 -3.34 0.78
C GLY A 36 -9.93 -3.84 0.72
N LEU A 37 -9.79 -4.99 0.10
CA LEU A 37 -8.52 -5.64 -0.17
C LEU A 37 -8.44 -6.03 -1.65
N GLY A 38 -7.23 -6.03 -2.17
CA GLY A 38 -6.99 -6.46 -3.54
C GLY A 38 -5.53 -6.76 -3.81
N ALA A 39 -5.26 -7.03 -5.07
CA ALA A 39 -3.91 -7.17 -5.59
C ALA A 39 -3.87 -6.70 -7.04
N ALA A 40 -2.76 -6.13 -7.44
CA ALA A 40 -2.50 -5.80 -8.83
C ALA A 40 -1.08 -6.22 -9.21
N VAL A 41 -0.88 -6.51 -10.49
CA VAL A 41 0.43 -6.72 -11.08
C VAL A 41 0.71 -5.55 -12.01
N ARG A 42 1.81 -4.87 -11.75
CA ARG A 42 2.39 -3.87 -12.64
C ARG A 42 3.44 -4.52 -13.51
N ILE A 43 3.41 -4.25 -14.79
CA ILE A 43 4.30 -4.83 -15.79
C ILE A 43 4.89 -3.67 -16.57
N GLU A 44 6.21 -3.54 -16.56
CA GLU A 44 6.90 -2.48 -17.30
C GLU A 44 8.30 -2.93 -17.74
N PRO A 45 8.75 -2.57 -18.95
CA PRO A 45 10.16 -2.63 -19.29
C PRO A 45 10.95 -1.74 -18.35
N SER A 46 12.04 -2.26 -17.79
CA SER A 46 12.93 -1.44 -16.99
C SER A 46 13.53 -0.32 -17.81
N MET A 47 13.65 0.85 -17.22
CA MET A 47 14.42 1.96 -17.83
C MET A 47 15.91 1.67 -17.89
N TYR A 48 16.41 0.79 -17.04
CA TYR A 48 17.83 0.46 -16.98
C TYR A 48 18.20 -0.59 -18.02
N LYS A 49 19.38 -0.40 -18.66
CA LYS A 49 19.92 -1.32 -19.67
C LYS A 49 20.02 -2.74 -19.13
N ASP A 50 19.62 -3.70 -19.95
CA ASP A 50 19.69 -5.14 -19.70
C ASP A 50 18.90 -5.64 -18.47
N ALA A 51 18.08 -4.78 -17.85
CA ALA A 51 17.27 -5.14 -16.70
C ALA A 51 15.94 -5.85 -17.08
N GLY A 52 15.62 -5.93 -18.39
CA GLY A 52 14.46 -6.67 -18.90
C GLY A 52 13.11 -6.06 -18.52
N VAL A 53 12.11 -6.91 -18.41
CA VAL A 53 10.75 -6.54 -17.97
C VAL A 53 10.59 -6.81 -16.49
N GLN A 54 10.03 -5.84 -15.77
CA GLN A 54 9.74 -5.96 -14.34
C GLN A 54 8.27 -6.34 -14.15
N TYR A 55 8.05 -7.25 -13.22
CA TYR A 55 6.73 -7.68 -12.74
C TYR A 55 6.67 -7.38 -11.27
N ASP A 56 5.74 -6.54 -10.87
CA ASP A 56 5.65 -6.02 -9.52
C ASP A 56 4.27 -6.30 -8.93
N LEU A 57 4.21 -7.12 -7.89
CA LEU A 57 2.97 -7.43 -7.19
C LEU A 57 2.69 -6.34 -6.15
N LEU A 58 1.55 -5.69 -6.31
CA LEU A 58 1.07 -4.63 -5.45
C LEU A 58 -0.06 -5.16 -4.56
N PRO A 59 0.14 -5.32 -3.25
CA PRO A 59 -0.97 -5.51 -2.33
C PRO A 59 -1.79 -4.21 -2.25
N LEU A 60 -3.10 -4.33 -2.41
CA LEU A 60 -4.01 -3.19 -2.38
C LEU A 60 -4.80 -3.21 -1.08
N LEU A 61 -4.44 -2.33 -0.14
CA LEU A 61 -5.31 -1.94 0.96
C LEU A 61 -6.10 -0.72 0.52
N LEU A 62 -7.41 -0.80 0.69
CA LEU A 62 -8.34 0.24 0.28
C LEU A 62 -9.08 0.74 1.51
N TYR A 63 -8.98 2.02 1.77
CA TYR A 63 -9.75 2.71 2.80
C TYR A 63 -9.99 4.15 2.39
N GLU A 64 -11.21 4.62 2.50
CA GLU A 64 -11.50 6.03 2.26
C GLU A 64 -12.65 6.51 3.12
N ASN A 65 -12.46 7.66 3.75
CA ASN A 65 -13.49 8.40 4.45
C ASN A 65 -13.42 9.90 4.07
N ASN A 66 -14.14 10.75 4.80
CA ASN A 66 -14.17 12.20 4.53
C ASN A 66 -12.83 12.91 4.76
N TYR A 67 -11.87 12.30 5.46
CA TYR A 67 -10.63 12.94 5.91
C TYR A 67 -9.38 12.22 5.45
N VAL A 68 -9.43 10.90 5.37
CA VAL A 68 -8.25 10.04 5.13
C VAL A 68 -8.57 9.04 4.04
N TYR A 69 -7.60 8.76 3.19
CA TYR A 69 -7.66 7.65 2.25
C TYR A 69 -6.36 6.85 2.24
N LEU A 70 -6.49 5.56 1.97
CA LEU A 70 -5.38 4.65 1.66
C LEU A 70 -5.74 3.88 0.39
N HIS A 71 -5.03 4.17 -0.69
CA HIS A 71 -5.22 3.56 -2.00
C HIS A 71 -3.95 2.83 -2.41
N GLY A 72 -3.84 1.55 -2.00
CA GLY A 72 -2.66 0.74 -2.26
C GLY A 72 -1.40 1.31 -1.59
N TYR A 73 -0.60 2.05 -2.35
CA TYR A 73 0.68 2.62 -1.91
C TYR A 73 0.65 4.15 -1.68
N ARG A 74 -0.53 4.77 -1.70
CA ARG A 74 -0.71 6.19 -1.38
C ARG A 74 -1.64 6.35 -0.18
N LEU A 75 -1.15 7.01 0.87
CA LEU A 75 -1.90 7.41 2.05
C LEU A 75 -2.04 8.92 2.07
N GLY A 76 -3.25 9.44 2.16
CA GLY A 76 -3.49 10.88 2.13
C GLY A 76 -4.51 11.39 3.13
N LEU A 77 -4.38 12.69 3.40
CA LEU A 77 -5.30 13.51 4.20
C LEU A 77 -6.01 14.49 3.27
N LYS A 78 -7.32 14.45 3.23
CA LYS A 78 -8.16 15.41 2.52
C LYS A 78 -8.27 16.68 3.36
N LEU A 79 -7.58 17.72 2.94
CA LEU A 79 -7.62 19.04 3.58
C LEU A 79 -8.89 19.80 3.19
N GLN A 80 -9.32 19.63 1.95
CA GLN A 80 -10.58 20.09 1.41
C GLN A 80 -11.10 19.07 0.41
N ASP A 81 -12.37 18.70 0.49
CA ASP A 81 -13.03 17.83 -0.48
C ASP A 81 -14.45 18.34 -0.74
N THR A 82 -14.60 19.01 -1.87
CA THR A 82 -15.89 19.55 -2.36
C THR A 82 -16.18 18.95 -3.74
N PRO A 83 -17.40 19.04 -4.25
CA PRO A 83 -17.70 18.58 -5.61
C PRO A 83 -16.80 19.19 -6.70
N GLU A 84 -16.26 20.37 -6.45
CA GLU A 84 -15.47 21.11 -7.44
C GLU A 84 -13.98 21.15 -7.17
N THR A 85 -13.54 20.88 -5.93
CA THR A 85 -12.14 21.04 -5.53
C THR A 85 -11.73 20.01 -4.52
N LEU A 86 -10.58 19.34 -4.76
CA LEU A 86 -9.87 18.56 -3.77
C LEU A 86 -8.52 19.20 -3.49
N ILE A 87 -8.18 19.30 -2.21
CA ILE A 87 -6.84 19.63 -1.74
C ILE A 87 -6.45 18.52 -0.77
N ASP A 88 -5.35 17.86 -1.02
CA ASP A 88 -4.85 16.81 -0.14
C ASP A 88 -3.34 16.88 0.07
N ALA A 89 -2.92 16.35 1.22
CA ALA A 89 -1.53 16.06 1.53
C ALA A 89 -1.37 14.55 1.63
N PHE A 90 -0.30 14.01 1.06
CA PHE A 90 -0.13 12.55 0.99
C PHE A 90 1.32 12.11 1.10
N VAL A 91 1.49 10.82 1.42
CA VAL A 91 2.73 10.08 1.20
C VAL A 91 2.49 8.99 0.17
N SER A 92 3.44 8.79 -0.74
CA SER A 92 3.34 7.81 -1.82
C SER A 92 4.67 7.13 -2.08
N HIS A 93 4.65 5.84 -2.39
CA HIS A 93 5.85 5.12 -2.77
C HIS A 93 6.29 5.49 -4.19
N ARG A 94 7.61 5.68 -4.39
CA ARG A 94 8.24 5.90 -5.69
C ARG A 94 8.90 4.61 -6.16
N PHE A 95 8.41 4.07 -7.27
CA PHE A 95 8.85 2.78 -7.82
C PHE A 95 10.09 2.85 -8.70
N GLU A 96 10.88 3.90 -8.59
CA GLU A 96 12.14 4.04 -9.32
C GLU A 96 13.29 3.43 -8.52
N GLY A 97 14.35 3.02 -9.20
CA GLY A 97 15.54 2.48 -8.57
C GLY A 97 15.85 1.04 -8.97
N PHE A 98 16.95 0.53 -8.43
CA PHE A 98 17.40 -0.85 -8.62
C PHE A 98 18.13 -1.35 -7.37
N PRO A 99 17.66 -2.39 -6.69
CA PRO A 99 18.35 -2.99 -5.54
C PRO A 99 19.61 -3.77 -5.97
N TYR A 100 20.60 -3.86 -5.10
CA TYR A 100 21.90 -4.50 -5.37
C TYR A 100 21.83 -5.95 -5.84
N ASP A 101 20.91 -6.72 -5.30
CA ASP A 101 20.76 -8.15 -5.58
C ASP A 101 20.23 -8.47 -7.00
N LYS A 102 19.81 -7.44 -7.73
CA LYS A 102 19.22 -7.56 -9.07
C LYS A 102 19.91 -6.70 -10.14
N LEU A 103 21.14 -6.27 -9.91
CA LEU A 103 21.87 -5.47 -10.89
C LEU A 103 22.20 -6.31 -12.13
N PRO A 104 21.79 -5.86 -13.33
CA PRO A 104 22.25 -6.46 -14.57
C PRO A 104 23.76 -6.23 -14.76
N ALA A 105 24.40 -7.05 -15.59
CA ALA A 105 25.85 -6.96 -15.83
C ALA A 105 26.30 -5.59 -16.33
N SER A 106 25.47 -4.90 -17.11
CA SER A 106 25.74 -3.52 -17.59
C SER A 106 25.82 -2.48 -16.48
N LEU A 107 25.25 -2.74 -15.31
CA LEU A 107 25.25 -1.86 -14.13
C LEU A 107 26.19 -2.36 -13.02
N ALA A 108 26.95 -3.43 -13.28
CA ALA A 108 27.90 -3.96 -12.29
C ALA A 108 28.89 -2.87 -11.82
N GLY A 109 29.14 -2.83 -10.51
CA GLY A 109 30.02 -1.84 -9.88
C GLY A 109 29.38 -0.46 -9.62
N MET A 110 28.11 -0.27 -9.93
CA MET A 110 27.33 0.89 -9.48
C MET A 110 26.81 0.70 -8.06
N ALA A 111 26.68 1.80 -7.32
CA ALA A 111 25.92 1.82 -6.09
C ALA A 111 24.43 1.57 -6.41
N GLY A 112 23.72 0.86 -5.52
CA GLY A 112 22.27 0.68 -5.65
C GLY A 112 21.53 2.03 -5.64
N ARG A 113 20.39 2.05 -6.27
CA ARG A 113 19.44 3.17 -6.24
C ARG A 113 18.19 2.66 -5.54
N ASP A 114 18.00 3.07 -4.29
CA ASP A 114 16.85 2.65 -3.50
C ASP A 114 15.56 3.29 -4.04
N THR A 115 14.47 2.58 -3.88
CA THR A 115 13.14 3.17 -4.09
C THR A 115 12.88 4.27 -3.06
N GLY A 116 12.05 5.26 -3.40
CA GLY A 116 11.78 6.41 -2.55
C GLY A 116 10.39 6.39 -1.92
N THR A 117 10.19 7.31 -0.99
CA THR A 117 8.87 7.69 -0.48
C THR A 117 8.74 9.20 -0.58
N ASP A 118 7.74 9.65 -1.32
CA ASP A 118 7.47 11.07 -1.49
C ASP A 118 6.41 11.55 -0.52
N PHE A 119 6.63 12.71 0.07
CA PHE A 119 5.55 13.56 0.59
C PHE A 119 5.06 14.45 -0.55
N GLY A 120 3.74 14.58 -0.69
CA GLY A 120 3.12 15.38 -1.74
C GLY A 120 1.99 16.25 -1.24
N LEU A 121 1.77 17.32 -1.99
CA LEU A 121 0.59 18.17 -1.90
C LEU A 121 -0.10 18.17 -3.26
N SER A 122 -1.42 18.05 -3.29
CA SER A 122 -2.21 18.06 -4.50
C SER A 122 -3.30 19.12 -4.43
N PHE A 123 -3.53 19.77 -5.55
CA PHE A 123 -4.69 20.60 -5.81
C PHE A 123 -5.36 20.12 -7.09
N GLU A 124 -6.67 19.89 -7.01
CA GLU A 124 -7.48 19.47 -8.14
C GLU A 124 -8.71 20.35 -8.30
N ARG A 125 -9.00 20.73 -9.54
CA ARG A 125 -10.24 21.41 -9.94
C ARG A 125 -11.07 20.51 -10.86
N ARG A 126 -12.30 20.25 -10.42
CA ARG A 126 -13.27 19.32 -11.06
C ARG A 126 -14.39 20.08 -11.75
N GLY A 127 -14.95 19.49 -12.80
CA GLY A 127 -16.14 20.00 -13.47
C GLY A 127 -16.69 19.02 -14.50
N ALA A 128 -17.75 19.37 -15.20
CA ALA A 128 -18.30 18.57 -16.30
C ALA A 128 -17.31 18.36 -17.46
N TRP A 129 -16.25 19.16 -17.51
CA TRP A 129 -15.16 19.08 -18.49
C TRP A 129 -14.09 18.05 -18.10
N GLY A 130 -14.19 17.41 -16.95
CA GLY A 130 -13.17 16.53 -16.36
C GLY A 130 -12.50 17.21 -15.17
N ALA A 131 -11.22 16.90 -14.94
CA ALA A 131 -10.47 17.53 -13.87
C ALA A 131 -9.03 17.86 -14.27
N ALA A 132 -8.53 19.00 -13.79
CA ALA A 132 -7.13 19.39 -13.88
C ALA A 132 -6.52 19.36 -12.49
N PHE A 133 -5.24 18.95 -12.41
CA PHE A 133 -4.54 18.83 -11.13
C PHE A 133 -3.12 19.37 -11.20
N VAL A 134 -2.63 19.79 -10.04
CA VAL A 134 -1.22 20.08 -9.77
C VAL A 134 -0.79 19.26 -8.58
N GLU A 135 0.34 18.59 -8.67
CA GLU A 135 0.99 17.88 -7.55
C GLU A 135 2.41 18.38 -7.37
N LEU A 136 2.81 18.57 -6.12
CA LEU A 136 4.18 18.83 -5.71
C LEU A 136 4.65 17.68 -4.84
N LEU A 137 5.77 17.06 -5.18
CA LEU A 137 6.32 15.89 -4.50
C LEU A 137 7.77 16.16 -4.10
N HIS A 138 8.14 15.66 -2.94
CA HIS A 138 9.52 15.68 -2.45
C HIS A 138 9.84 14.37 -1.75
N ASP A 139 10.98 13.79 -2.07
CA ASP A 139 11.45 12.56 -1.43
C ASP A 139 11.81 12.81 0.05
N VAL A 140 11.07 12.18 0.94
CA VAL A 140 11.28 12.25 2.41
C VAL A 140 11.91 10.98 2.98
N SER A 141 12.18 9.97 2.14
CA SER A 141 12.87 8.74 2.56
C SER A 141 14.37 8.92 2.70
N GLY A 142 14.92 9.97 2.06
CA GLY A 142 16.36 10.22 1.99
C GLY A 142 17.08 9.41 0.90
N ALA A 143 16.33 8.73 0.01
CA ALA A 143 16.93 8.04 -1.14
C ALA A 143 17.54 9.07 -2.10
N SER A 144 16.73 9.89 -2.74
CA SER A 144 17.17 10.92 -3.68
C SER A 144 17.23 12.32 -3.09
N SER A 145 16.35 12.64 -2.14
CA SER A 145 16.08 13.99 -1.64
C SER A 145 15.71 14.99 -2.75
N GLY A 146 15.19 14.49 -3.87
CA GLY A 146 14.79 15.29 -5.02
C GLY A 146 13.31 15.66 -5.03
N SER A 147 12.92 16.51 -5.98
CA SER A 147 11.57 17.05 -6.09
C SER A 147 11.00 16.89 -7.48
N GLU A 148 9.67 16.78 -7.55
CA GLU A 148 8.91 16.66 -8.77
C GLU A 148 7.65 17.54 -8.69
N ALA A 149 7.30 18.23 -9.78
CA ALA A 149 6.05 18.97 -9.93
C ALA A 149 5.29 18.42 -11.15
N ARG A 150 4.02 18.10 -10.97
CA ARG A 150 3.15 17.55 -12.01
C ARG A 150 2.00 18.49 -12.29
N LEU A 151 1.68 18.68 -13.55
CA LEU A 151 0.48 19.34 -14.04
C LEU A 151 -0.22 18.38 -14.99
N GLY A 152 -1.47 18.09 -14.73
CA GLY A 152 -2.18 17.14 -15.57
C GLY A 152 -3.67 17.40 -15.67
N TYR A 153 -4.25 16.63 -16.54
CA TYR A 153 -5.68 16.61 -16.82
C TYR A 153 -6.12 15.16 -16.99
N PHE A 154 -7.35 14.87 -16.51
CA PHE A 154 -8.00 13.61 -16.84
C PHE A 154 -9.48 13.82 -17.14
N TYR A 155 -9.99 12.88 -17.91
CA TYR A 155 -11.42 12.75 -18.14
C TYR A 155 -11.89 11.36 -17.76
N GLU A 156 -12.96 11.30 -16.99
CA GLU A 156 -13.55 10.06 -16.55
C GLU A 156 -14.96 9.89 -17.13
N TRP A 157 -15.24 8.69 -17.60
CA TRP A 157 -16.59 8.34 -18.03
C TRP A 157 -17.01 7.00 -17.43
N GLN A 158 -18.28 6.94 -17.07
CA GLN A 158 -18.93 5.76 -16.53
C GLN A 158 -19.90 5.20 -17.58
N ARG A 159 -19.74 3.94 -17.93
CA ARG A 159 -20.70 3.24 -18.80
C ARG A 159 -21.09 1.91 -18.17
N SER A 160 -22.33 1.81 -17.73
CA SER A 160 -22.83 0.61 -17.02
C SER A 160 -21.91 0.25 -15.84
N ARG A 161 -21.23 -0.87 -15.90
CA ARG A 161 -20.36 -1.40 -14.84
C ARG A 161 -18.89 -1.00 -14.99
N MET A 162 -18.54 -0.28 -16.05
CA MET A 162 -17.17 0.11 -16.35
C MET A 162 -16.99 1.60 -16.14
N ARG A 163 -16.03 1.96 -15.28
CA ARG A 163 -15.48 3.30 -15.13
C ARG A 163 -14.14 3.35 -15.84
N THR A 164 -13.95 4.33 -16.69
CA THR A 164 -12.71 4.50 -17.46
C THR A 164 -12.19 5.90 -17.27
N ARG A 165 -10.89 6.04 -17.06
CA ARG A 165 -10.18 7.31 -16.90
C ARG A 165 -9.06 7.38 -17.93
N ALA A 166 -9.08 8.40 -18.78
CA ALA A 166 -7.94 8.78 -19.60
C ALA A 166 -7.28 10.02 -19.00
N TYR A 167 -5.96 10.04 -18.95
CA TYR A 167 -5.21 11.16 -18.41
C TYR A 167 -3.98 11.50 -19.25
N GLY A 168 -3.51 12.75 -19.07
CA GLY A 168 -2.22 13.21 -19.54
C GLY A 168 -1.60 14.15 -18.52
N ALA A 169 -0.29 14.10 -18.36
CA ALA A 169 0.44 14.93 -17.42
C ALA A 169 1.80 15.36 -17.94
N LEU A 170 2.26 16.52 -17.50
CA LEU A 170 3.63 17.00 -17.58
C LEU A 170 4.24 16.90 -16.20
N ALA A 171 5.40 16.27 -16.09
CA ALA A 171 6.11 16.07 -14.84
C ALA A 171 7.51 16.71 -14.93
N TRP A 172 7.69 17.86 -14.31
CA TRP A 172 9.00 18.47 -14.14
C TRP A 172 9.73 17.83 -12.95
N ARG A 173 10.99 17.46 -13.16
CA ARG A 173 11.85 16.82 -12.16
C ARG A 173 13.12 17.64 -11.99
N ASP A 174 13.55 17.84 -10.76
CA ASP A 174 14.79 18.53 -10.48
C ASP A 174 16.04 17.67 -10.81
N ALA A 175 17.20 18.31 -10.82
CA ALA A 175 18.45 17.64 -11.13
C ALA A 175 18.82 16.58 -10.06
N THR A 176 18.52 16.83 -8.80
CA THR A 176 18.80 15.92 -7.68
C THR A 176 18.11 14.59 -7.88
N LEU A 177 16.80 14.62 -8.21
CA LEU A 177 16.00 13.43 -8.47
C LEU A 177 16.53 12.63 -9.67
N ASN A 178 16.75 13.31 -10.81
CA ASN A 178 17.17 12.64 -12.03
C ASN A 178 18.61 12.11 -11.92
N ASN A 179 19.54 12.88 -11.30
CA ASN A 179 20.93 12.46 -11.13
C ASN A 179 21.03 11.25 -10.20
N TYR A 180 20.19 11.17 -9.15
CA TYR A 180 20.17 9.99 -8.29
C TYR A 180 19.78 8.72 -9.05
N TYR A 181 18.64 8.73 -9.75
CA TYR A 181 18.14 7.52 -10.41
C TYR A 181 18.86 7.20 -11.73
N TYR A 182 19.23 8.18 -12.50
CA TYR A 182 19.72 8.00 -13.88
C TYR A 182 21.11 8.55 -14.13
N GLY A 183 21.77 9.08 -13.11
CA GLY A 183 23.14 9.54 -13.18
C GLY A 183 24.16 8.41 -13.04
N VAL A 184 25.39 8.68 -13.50
CA VAL A 184 26.59 7.86 -13.28
C VAL A 184 27.61 8.70 -12.54
N LEU A 185 27.91 8.35 -11.30
CA LEU A 185 28.90 9.04 -10.49
C LEU A 185 30.33 8.86 -11.08
N PRO A 186 31.27 9.78 -10.84
CA PRO A 186 32.66 9.62 -11.32
C PRO A 186 33.31 8.29 -10.88
N GLY A 187 33.02 7.83 -9.65
CA GLY A 187 33.52 6.55 -9.12
C GLY A 187 32.86 5.31 -9.73
N GLU A 188 31.73 5.47 -10.44
CA GLU A 188 30.98 4.41 -11.13
C GLU A 188 31.31 4.34 -12.62
N ALA A 189 32.07 5.32 -13.13
CA ALA A 189 32.38 5.43 -14.54
C ALA A 189 33.29 4.30 -15.03
N THR A 190 33.02 3.85 -16.27
CA THR A 190 33.82 2.87 -17.00
C THR A 190 34.05 3.36 -18.42
N ALA A 191 34.86 2.68 -19.21
CA ALA A 191 35.08 3.03 -20.62
C ALA A 191 33.79 3.00 -21.46
N THR A 192 32.81 2.13 -21.11
CA THR A 192 31.54 2.00 -21.81
C THR A 192 30.36 2.71 -21.11
N ARG A 193 30.60 3.20 -19.91
CA ARG A 193 29.62 3.91 -19.07
C ARG A 193 30.32 5.15 -18.48
N PRO A 194 30.42 6.25 -19.23
CA PRO A 194 31.05 7.48 -18.72
C PRO A 194 30.23 8.11 -17.59
N ALA A 195 30.88 8.94 -16.77
CA ALA A 195 30.20 9.77 -15.78
C ALA A 195 29.14 10.65 -16.47
N TYR A 196 27.97 10.79 -15.88
CA TYR A 196 26.85 11.45 -16.51
C TYR A 196 25.87 12.04 -15.49
N GLU A 197 25.42 13.26 -15.74
CA GLU A 197 24.40 13.95 -14.96
C GLU A 197 23.23 14.33 -15.89
N PRO A 198 22.07 13.66 -15.76
CA PRO A 198 20.86 13.99 -16.55
C PRO A 198 20.37 15.43 -16.39
N GLY A 199 20.58 16.03 -15.20
CA GLY A 199 20.06 17.34 -14.86
C GLY A 199 18.53 17.35 -14.68
N SER A 200 17.96 18.54 -14.54
CA SER A 200 16.50 18.69 -14.50
C SER A 200 15.86 18.42 -15.87
N GLY A 201 14.59 18.00 -15.84
CA GLY A 201 13.91 17.68 -17.10
C GLY A 201 12.40 17.59 -16.97
N MET A 202 11.73 17.56 -18.12
CA MET A 202 10.29 17.44 -18.24
C MET A 202 9.94 16.11 -18.89
N ASN A 203 9.12 15.30 -18.22
CA ASN A 203 8.53 14.08 -18.76
C ASN A 203 7.09 14.34 -19.19
N VAL A 204 6.60 13.52 -20.11
CA VAL A 204 5.21 13.54 -20.56
C VAL A 204 4.60 12.17 -20.34
N ASP A 205 3.46 12.13 -19.66
CA ASP A 205 2.75 10.90 -19.32
C ASP A 205 1.36 10.90 -19.94
N PHE A 206 0.96 9.76 -20.52
CA PHE A 206 -0.39 9.50 -20.99
C PHE A 206 -0.82 8.10 -20.56
N GLY A 207 -2.10 7.93 -20.26
CA GLY A 207 -2.62 6.61 -19.93
C GLY A 207 -4.13 6.51 -19.97
N VAL A 208 -4.60 5.26 -20.03
CA VAL A 208 -6.01 4.89 -19.90
C VAL A 208 -6.12 3.76 -18.91
N TYR A 209 -6.99 3.93 -17.94
CA TYR A 209 -7.25 2.95 -16.88
C TYR A 209 -8.73 2.68 -16.78
N ALA A 210 -9.08 1.48 -16.41
CA ALA A 210 -10.47 1.06 -16.25
C ALA A 210 -10.67 0.22 -14.99
N ASP A 211 -11.82 0.43 -14.38
CA ASP A 211 -12.39 -0.34 -13.27
C ASP A 211 -13.70 -0.95 -13.77
N TYR A 212 -13.79 -2.28 -13.78
CA TYR A 212 -14.97 -3.01 -14.14
C TYR A 212 -15.59 -3.69 -12.93
N ARG A 213 -16.82 -3.31 -12.56
CA ARG A 213 -17.59 -3.94 -11.48
C ARG A 213 -18.11 -5.29 -11.93
N LEU A 214 -17.42 -6.34 -11.53
CA LEU A 214 -17.85 -7.72 -11.81
C LEU A 214 -19.13 -8.04 -11.02
N THR A 215 -19.16 -7.65 -9.74
CA THR A 215 -20.31 -7.68 -8.83
C THR A 215 -20.39 -6.34 -8.08
N GLU A 216 -21.30 -6.20 -7.12
CA GLU A 216 -21.33 -5.02 -6.23
C GLU A 216 -20.07 -4.86 -5.38
N ARG A 217 -19.33 -5.96 -5.15
CA ARG A 217 -18.17 -6.02 -4.28
C ARG A 217 -16.86 -6.30 -5.02
N TRP A 218 -16.89 -7.04 -6.12
CA TRP A 218 -15.71 -7.37 -6.89
C TRP A 218 -15.49 -6.40 -8.04
N ARG A 219 -14.28 -5.87 -8.12
CA ARG A 219 -13.83 -5.00 -9.20
C ARG A 219 -12.60 -5.61 -9.88
N LEU A 220 -12.55 -5.53 -11.19
CA LEU A 220 -11.37 -5.81 -12.00
C LEU A 220 -10.74 -4.49 -12.41
N LEU A 221 -9.43 -4.39 -12.29
CA LEU A 221 -8.65 -3.20 -12.57
C LEU A 221 -7.74 -3.47 -13.76
N GLY A 222 -7.60 -2.53 -14.67
CA GLY A 222 -6.69 -2.64 -15.79
C GLY A 222 -6.27 -1.29 -16.30
N GLY A 223 -5.07 -1.21 -16.88
CA GLY A 223 -4.59 0.05 -17.42
C GLY A 223 -3.34 -0.09 -18.27
N LEU A 224 -3.17 0.90 -19.14
CA LEU A 224 -1.98 1.08 -19.96
C LEU A 224 -1.56 2.53 -19.86
N SER A 225 -0.25 2.78 -19.75
CA SER A 225 0.32 4.11 -19.81
C SER A 225 1.66 4.13 -20.51
N ILE A 226 2.02 5.30 -21.01
CA ILE A 226 3.26 5.57 -21.69
C ILE A 226 3.88 6.82 -21.10
N THR A 227 5.16 6.75 -20.75
CA THR A 227 5.96 7.88 -20.31
C THR A 227 7.01 8.19 -21.35
N GLN A 228 7.03 9.41 -21.85
CA GLN A 228 8.14 9.97 -22.62
C GLN A 228 9.05 10.72 -21.64
N TRP A 229 10.24 10.19 -21.45
CA TRP A 229 11.23 10.75 -20.55
C TRP A 229 11.96 11.95 -21.18
N SER A 230 12.44 12.85 -20.35
CA SER A 230 13.26 13.98 -20.74
C SER A 230 14.52 13.51 -21.47
N LYS A 231 15.03 14.34 -22.38
CA LYS A 231 16.25 14.02 -23.14
C LYS A 231 17.44 13.70 -22.23
N GLY A 232 17.61 14.44 -21.12
CA GLY A 232 18.68 14.18 -20.16
C GLY A 232 18.62 12.77 -19.55
N VAL A 233 17.42 12.27 -19.23
CA VAL A 233 17.24 10.89 -18.76
C VAL A 233 17.43 9.88 -19.89
N ALA A 234 16.84 10.13 -21.06
CA ALA A 234 16.91 9.23 -22.21
C ALA A 234 18.34 9.01 -22.75
N ASP A 235 19.18 10.03 -22.70
CA ASP A 235 20.58 10.00 -23.15
C ASP A 235 21.54 9.40 -22.11
N SER A 236 21.05 9.05 -20.91
CA SER A 236 21.90 8.45 -19.88
C SER A 236 22.51 7.12 -20.35
N PRO A 237 23.84 6.89 -20.10
CA PRO A 237 24.51 5.65 -20.49
C PRO A 237 23.95 4.39 -19.84
N ILE A 238 23.17 4.53 -18.74
CA ILE A 238 22.53 3.40 -18.03
C ILE A 238 21.06 3.19 -18.43
N VAL A 239 20.49 4.06 -19.28
CA VAL A 239 19.08 4.01 -19.68
C VAL A 239 18.93 3.38 -21.07
N SER A 240 17.92 2.53 -21.23
CA SER A 240 17.68 1.78 -22.47
C SER A 240 16.90 2.55 -23.54
N GLY A 241 16.34 3.71 -23.20
CA GLY A 241 15.57 4.54 -24.13
C GLY A 241 14.73 5.59 -23.45
N GLY A 242 14.13 6.48 -24.25
CA GLY A 242 13.34 7.62 -23.74
C GLY A 242 11.85 7.34 -23.57
N THR A 243 11.34 6.16 -23.96
CA THR A 243 9.92 5.83 -23.90
C THR A 243 9.70 4.57 -23.08
N GLN A 244 8.79 4.63 -22.10
CA GLN A 244 8.45 3.51 -21.25
C GLN A 244 6.95 3.22 -21.33
N LEU A 245 6.59 2.01 -21.72
CA LEU A 245 5.22 1.50 -21.68
C LEU A 245 4.98 0.75 -20.38
N LYS A 246 3.85 1.00 -19.74
CA LYS A 246 3.47 0.35 -18.47
C LYS A 246 2.09 -0.28 -18.63
N ALA A 247 1.91 -1.46 -18.06
CA ALA A 247 0.62 -2.14 -17.99
C ALA A 247 0.30 -2.48 -16.53
N LEU A 248 -0.99 -2.52 -16.22
CA LEU A 248 -1.49 -2.91 -14.91
C LEU A 248 -2.70 -3.81 -15.08
N ALA A 249 -2.76 -4.86 -14.29
CA ALA A 249 -3.95 -5.71 -14.16
C ALA A 249 -4.12 -6.12 -12.70
N GLY A 250 -5.37 -6.12 -12.21
CA GLY A 250 -5.63 -6.43 -10.81
C GLY A 250 -7.08 -6.65 -10.50
N PHE A 251 -7.34 -6.89 -9.23
CA PHE A 251 -8.70 -7.00 -8.70
C PHE A 251 -8.75 -6.39 -7.30
N ALA A 252 -9.96 -5.99 -6.90
CA ALA A 252 -10.23 -5.52 -5.55
C ALA A 252 -11.58 -6.05 -5.08
N TYR A 253 -11.67 -6.35 -3.79
CA TYR A 253 -12.90 -6.71 -3.10
C TYR A 253 -13.25 -5.61 -2.11
N ASP A 254 -14.47 -5.08 -2.19
CA ASP A 254 -14.99 -4.03 -1.33
C ASP A 254 -15.85 -4.65 -0.22
N PHE A 255 -15.47 -4.41 1.04
CA PHE A 255 -16.22 -4.84 2.22
C PHE A 255 -17.38 -3.90 2.54
N SER A 256 -17.34 -2.66 2.06
CA SER A 256 -18.34 -1.60 2.33
C SER A 256 -19.10 -1.20 1.07
N PRO A 257 -20.02 -2.02 0.54
CA PRO A 257 -20.73 -1.71 -0.70
C PRO A 257 -21.75 -0.57 -0.54
N GLU A 258 -22.16 -0.25 0.68
CA GLU A 258 -23.13 0.82 0.95
C GLU A 258 -22.40 2.14 1.24
N LYS A 259 -22.54 3.08 0.32
CA LYS A 259 -22.04 4.46 0.49
C LYS A 259 -22.63 5.08 1.77
N GLY A 260 -21.79 5.43 2.71
CA GLY A 260 -22.18 6.11 3.94
C GLY A 260 -22.28 5.25 5.19
N ALA A 261 -22.00 3.95 5.14
CA ALA A 261 -21.93 3.09 6.33
C ALA A 261 -20.97 3.63 7.44
N TRP A 262 -20.02 4.49 7.06
CA TRP A 262 -19.08 5.16 7.96
C TRP A 262 -19.64 6.37 8.71
N LYS A 263 -20.82 6.89 8.32
CA LYS A 263 -21.44 8.08 8.92
C LYS A 263 -22.17 7.80 10.22
N GLU A 264 -22.34 6.54 10.60
CA GLU A 264 -22.99 6.20 11.87
C GLU A 264 -22.10 6.59 13.06
N LYS A 265 -22.56 7.64 13.76
CA LYS A 265 -22.00 8.03 15.07
C LYS A 265 -22.25 6.86 16.05
N GLY A 266 -21.19 6.39 16.70
CA GLY A 266 -21.30 5.47 17.82
C GLY A 266 -20.94 4.01 17.54
N ARG A 267 -20.27 3.70 16.41
CA ARG A 267 -19.67 2.36 16.25
C ARG A 267 -18.59 2.16 17.31
N PRO A 268 -18.58 0.99 17.97
CA PRO A 268 -17.60 0.68 19.00
C PRO A 268 -16.18 0.71 18.43
N ILE A 269 -15.23 1.01 19.30
CA ILE A 269 -13.80 0.91 19.02
C ILE A 269 -13.25 -0.24 19.83
N ASP A 270 -12.56 -1.16 19.18
CA ASP A 270 -11.81 -2.21 19.83
C ASP A 270 -10.41 -1.69 20.16
N VAL A 271 -9.97 -1.88 21.40
CA VAL A 271 -8.60 -1.55 21.86
C VAL A 271 -7.89 -2.84 22.19
N LYS A 272 -6.72 -3.09 21.60
CA LYS A 272 -5.88 -4.26 21.85
C LYS A 272 -4.53 -3.82 22.41
N LEU A 273 -4.13 -4.39 23.54
CA LEU A 273 -2.78 -4.29 24.10
C LEU A 273 -2.08 -5.63 23.94
N MET A 274 -0.86 -5.62 23.41
CA MET A 274 -0.10 -6.82 23.15
C MET A 274 1.31 -6.76 23.72
N TYR A 275 1.82 -7.95 24.11
CA TYR A 275 3.21 -8.14 24.50
C TYR A 275 3.70 -9.50 23.98
N GLY A 276 4.89 -9.53 23.38
CA GLY A 276 5.43 -10.74 22.76
C GLY A 276 6.94 -10.80 22.68
N LYS A 277 7.42 -11.92 22.20
CA LYS A 277 8.84 -12.21 22.00
C LYS A 277 9.10 -12.70 20.57
N SER A 278 10.30 -12.44 20.09
CA SER A 278 10.78 -13.00 18.84
C SER A 278 10.76 -14.52 18.85
N THR A 279 10.57 -15.10 17.67
CA THR A 279 10.57 -16.55 17.46
C THR A 279 11.30 -16.89 16.16
N ASP A 280 12.04 -18.02 16.17
CA ASP A 280 12.64 -18.59 14.97
C ASP A 280 11.64 -19.49 14.20
N CYS A 281 10.41 -19.62 14.71
CA CYS A 281 9.33 -20.34 14.04
C CYS A 281 8.91 -19.60 12.76
N ASN A 282 8.76 -20.33 11.65
CA ASN A 282 8.06 -19.80 10.49
C ASN A 282 6.57 -19.59 10.80
N LEU A 283 5.93 -18.66 10.08
CA LEU A 283 4.53 -18.26 10.32
C LEU A 283 3.56 -19.46 10.28
N LEU A 284 3.61 -20.30 9.25
CA LEU A 284 2.68 -21.42 9.09
C LEU A 284 2.80 -22.47 10.21
N PRO A 285 4.00 -22.96 10.60
CA PRO A 285 4.16 -23.79 11.78
C PRO A 285 3.70 -23.13 13.08
N ALA A 286 3.91 -21.82 13.23
CA ALA A 286 3.43 -21.09 14.41
C ALA A 286 1.89 -21.02 14.45
N MET A 287 1.24 -20.76 13.33
CA MET A 287 -0.23 -20.78 13.21
C MET A 287 -0.82 -22.16 13.49
N ALA A 288 -0.13 -23.22 13.07
CA ALA A 288 -0.53 -24.62 13.32
C ALA A 288 -0.19 -25.11 14.74
N LEU A 289 0.36 -24.26 15.61
CA LEU A 289 0.86 -24.58 16.95
C LEU A 289 1.92 -25.70 16.97
N GLN A 290 2.57 -25.94 15.83
CA GLN A 290 3.65 -26.92 15.67
C GLN A 290 5.01 -26.35 16.10
N CYS A 291 5.13 -25.04 16.16
CA CYS A 291 6.31 -24.34 16.63
C CYS A 291 5.87 -23.09 17.41
N THR A 292 6.14 -23.08 18.72
CA THR A 292 5.73 -22.00 19.64
C THR A 292 6.90 -21.49 20.49
N SER A 293 8.14 -21.86 20.12
CA SER A 293 9.34 -21.43 20.85
C SER A 293 9.55 -19.93 20.73
N THR A 294 9.69 -19.25 21.86
CA THR A 294 10.08 -17.85 21.96
C THR A 294 11.48 -17.68 22.57
N SER A 295 12.27 -18.75 22.56
CA SER A 295 13.65 -18.75 23.05
C SER A 295 14.59 -18.58 21.88
N THR A 296 14.73 -17.33 21.41
CA THR A 296 15.71 -16.97 20.39
C THR A 296 17.02 -16.52 21.04
N VAL A 297 18.14 -16.60 20.28
CA VAL A 297 19.43 -16.06 20.73
C VAL A 297 19.33 -14.56 20.99
N ASP A 298 18.54 -13.85 20.18
CA ASP A 298 18.38 -12.40 20.27
C ASP A 298 17.54 -11.95 21.45
N ASN A 299 16.57 -12.75 21.84
CA ASN A 299 15.63 -12.47 22.95
C ASN A 299 14.98 -11.07 22.86
N THR A 300 14.71 -10.61 21.64
CA THR A 300 14.02 -9.33 21.40
C THR A 300 12.53 -9.43 21.73
N ARG A 301 11.89 -8.29 22.01
CA ARG A 301 10.51 -8.25 22.50
C ARG A 301 9.71 -7.19 21.78
N ILE A 302 8.39 -7.35 21.80
CA ILE A 302 7.46 -6.33 21.31
C ILE A 302 6.44 -5.97 22.38
N ALA A 303 6.04 -4.70 22.40
CA ALA A 303 4.86 -4.22 23.12
C ALA A 303 4.06 -3.31 22.17
N GLY A 304 2.75 -3.46 22.10
CA GLY A 304 1.98 -2.70 21.12
C GLY A 304 0.57 -2.36 21.59
N ILE A 305 0.02 -1.36 20.91
CA ILE A 305 -1.37 -0.94 21.02
C ILE A 305 -1.98 -0.92 19.61
N GLU A 306 -3.21 -1.38 19.50
CA GLU A 306 -3.98 -1.39 18.26
C GLU A 306 -5.39 -0.87 18.54
N LEU A 307 -5.91 -0.04 17.64
CA LEU A 307 -7.27 0.46 17.62
C LEU A 307 -7.98 -0.14 16.42
N GLY A 308 -9.07 -0.84 16.68
CA GLY A 308 -9.88 -1.50 15.66
C GLY A 308 -11.26 -0.88 15.53
N ARG A 309 -11.80 -0.88 14.32
CA ARG A 309 -13.18 -0.50 14.05
C ARG A 309 -13.85 -1.52 13.15
N PRO A 310 -14.98 -2.12 13.56
CA PRO A 310 -15.74 -3.05 12.72
C PRO A 310 -16.23 -2.36 11.44
N PHE A 311 -15.94 -2.96 10.29
CA PHE A 311 -16.41 -2.52 8.98
C PHE A 311 -17.65 -3.29 8.54
N LEU A 312 -17.64 -4.59 8.77
CA LEU A 312 -18.68 -5.50 8.37
C LEU A 312 -18.84 -6.57 9.44
N GLU A 313 -20.07 -6.78 9.88
CA GLU A 313 -20.42 -7.83 10.82
C GLU A 313 -21.26 -8.89 10.10
N GLY A 314 -20.99 -10.18 10.37
CA GLY A 314 -21.71 -11.29 9.77
C GLY A 314 -21.59 -11.36 8.25
N MET A 315 -20.39 -11.34 7.71
CA MET A 315 -20.10 -11.27 6.28
C MET A 315 -20.88 -12.32 5.49
N HIS A 316 -21.81 -11.90 4.63
CA HIS A 316 -22.68 -12.77 3.81
C HIS A 316 -23.49 -13.81 4.61
N GLY A 317 -23.84 -13.52 5.86
CA GLY A 317 -24.53 -14.45 6.75
C GLY A 317 -23.61 -15.51 7.38
N TRP A 318 -22.31 -15.40 7.15
CA TRP A 318 -21.29 -16.21 7.81
C TRP A 318 -20.89 -15.56 9.14
N PRO A 319 -20.49 -16.36 10.14
CA PRO A 319 -20.01 -15.82 11.42
C PRO A 319 -18.58 -15.25 11.27
N VAL A 320 -18.45 -14.21 10.43
CA VAL A 320 -17.20 -13.54 10.12
C VAL A 320 -17.41 -12.04 10.19
N ASP A 321 -16.65 -11.37 11.05
CA ASP A 321 -16.58 -9.91 11.11
C ASP A 321 -15.29 -9.41 10.47
N ILE A 322 -15.35 -8.27 9.79
CA ILE A 322 -14.18 -7.57 9.25
C ILE A 322 -13.94 -6.31 10.06
N VAL A 323 -12.76 -6.20 10.63
CA VAL A 323 -12.31 -5.06 11.45
C VAL A 323 -11.11 -4.41 10.78
N GLY A 324 -11.15 -3.10 10.60
CA GLY A 324 -9.98 -2.32 10.19
C GLY A 324 -9.22 -1.85 11.41
N ASN A 325 -7.93 -2.11 11.45
CA ASN A 325 -7.05 -1.80 12.56
C ASN A 325 -5.95 -0.81 12.15
N VAL A 326 -5.56 0.02 13.10
CA VAL A 326 -4.32 0.79 13.07
C VAL A 326 -3.60 0.60 14.40
N GLY A 327 -2.29 0.41 14.35
CA GLY A 327 -1.54 0.14 15.57
C GLY A 327 -0.10 0.62 15.53
N ALA A 328 0.49 0.64 16.72
CA ALA A 328 1.89 0.93 16.94
C ALA A 328 2.54 -0.16 17.80
N ILE A 329 3.70 -0.64 17.37
CA ILE A 329 4.47 -1.69 18.02
C ILE A 329 5.84 -1.13 18.36
N TYR A 330 6.20 -1.17 19.63
CA TYR A 330 7.53 -0.87 20.13
C TYR A 330 8.37 -2.15 20.10
N HIS A 331 9.52 -2.10 19.47
CA HIS A 331 10.52 -3.15 19.42
C HIS A 331 11.62 -2.87 20.47
N ASP A 332 11.68 -3.71 21.50
CA ASP A 332 12.79 -3.79 22.44
C ASP A 332 13.82 -4.78 21.87
N GLU A 333 14.91 -4.24 21.37
CA GLU A 333 15.93 -4.98 20.66
C GLU A 333 17.03 -5.59 21.57
N ASN A 334 16.75 -5.65 22.89
CA ASN A 334 17.61 -6.28 23.89
C ASN A 334 19.07 -5.78 23.87
N GLY A 335 19.29 -4.53 23.50
CA GLY A 335 20.64 -3.92 23.39
C GLY A 335 21.44 -4.29 22.14
N LEU A 336 20.88 -5.12 21.24
CA LEU A 336 21.54 -5.52 19.99
C LEU A 336 21.54 -4.40 18.95
N GLN A 337 20.56 -3.53 19.00
CA GLN A 337 20.47 -2.26 18.29
C GLN A 337 19.61 -1.27 19.07
N GLN A 338 19.48 -0.06 18.56
CA GLN A 338 18.59 0.96 19.16
C GLN A 338 17.13 0.52 18.99
N ASN A 339 16.36 0.56 20.08
CA ASN A 339 14.93 0.30 20.07
C ASN A 339 14.19 1.25 19.12
N ALA A 340 13.11 0.77 18.52
CA ALA A 340 12.36 1.53 17.54
C ALA A 340 10.87 1.21 17.55
N TRP A 341 10.09 2.05 16.90
CA TRP A 341 8.68 1.84 16.66
C TRP A 341 8.44 1.30 15.25
N ALA A 342 7.38 0.54 15.12
CA ALA A 342 6.72 0.24 13.87
C ALA A 342 5.25 0.63 13.98
N VAL A 343 4.66 1.08 12.87
CA VAL A 343 3.22 1.32 12.76
C VAL A 343 2.63 0.39 11.73
N HIS A 344 1.38 0.00 11.90
CA HIS A 344 0.68 -0.84 10.92
C HIS A 344 -0.76 -0.39 10.72
N ALA A 345 -1.29 -0.75 9.56
CA ALA A 345 -2.71 -0.71 9.26
C ALA A 345 -3.08 -2.02 8.57
N ASP A 346 -4.14 -2.67 9.05
CA ASP A 346 -4.58 -3.95 8.52
C ASP A 346 -6.10 -4.11 8.55
N MET A 347 -6.59 -5.02 7.72
CA MET A 347 -7.95 -5.53 7.80
C MET A 347 -7.91 -6.95 8.35
N LYS A 348 -8.69 -7.18 9.40
CA LYS A 348 -8.71 -8.44 10.12
C LYS A 348 -10.08 -9.08 10.03
N ALA A 349 -10.11 -10.32 9.56
CA ALA A 349 -11.29 -11.17 9.62
C ALA A 349 -11.29 -11.94 10.93
N PHE A 350 -12.40 -11.89 11.67
CA PHE A 350 -12.64 -12.70 12.86
C PHE A 350 -13.75 -13.71 12.57
N TYR A 351 -13.43 -14.99 12.60
CA TYR A 351 -14.40 -16.09 12.59
C TYR A 351 -14.78 -16.45 14.03
N TYR A 352 -16.10 -16.59 14.30
CA TYR A 352 -16.64 -16.87 15.64
C TYR A 352 -17.75 -17.96 15.65
N GLY A 353 -17.82 -18.81 14.64
CA GLY A 353 -18.85 -19.86 14.51
C GLY A 353 -18.44 -21.23 15.08
N PHE A 354 -17.86 -21.26 16.28
CA PHE A 354 -17.44 -22.52 16.90
C PHE A 354 -18.58 -23.24 17.61
N PRO A 355 -18.63 -24.60 17.62
CA PRO A 355 -19.72 -25.36 18.25
C PRO A 355 -19.89 -25.09 19.76
N TRP A 356 -18.85 -24.59 20.43
CA TRP A 356 -18.84 -24.32 21.87
C TRP A 356 -19.08 -22.84 22.21
N ASP A 357 -19.32 -21.97 21.23
CA ASP A 357 -19.51 -20.52 21.43
C ASP A 357 -20.71 -20.19 22.34
N ALA A 358 -21.67 -21.12 22.48
CA ALA A 358 -22.74 -20.99 23.46
C ALA A 358 -22.24 -20.99 24.94
N HIS A 359 -21.03 -21.49 25.19
CA HIS A 359 -20.42 -21.58 26.52
C HIS A 359 -19.27 -20.55 26.67
N VAL A 360 -18.37 -20.51 25.69
CA VAL A 360 -17.23 -19.60 25.68
C VAL A 360 -17.01 -19.12 24.25
N ARG A 361 -17.32 -17.87 23.99
CA ARG A 361 -17.08 -17.28 22.66
C ARG A 361 -15.58 -17.28 22.37
N THR A 362 -15.28 -17.87 21.23
CA THR A 362 -13.93 -18.02 20.72
C THR A 362 -13.86 -17.34 19.37
N ARG A 363 -12.76 -16.60 19.09
CA ARG A 363 -12.55 -15.99 17.79
C ARG A 363 -11.22 -16.47 17.21
N LEU A 364 -11.24 -16.82 15.93
CA LEU A 364 -10.05 -17.02 15.11
C LEU A 364 -9.89 -15.80 14.21
N GLY A 365 -8.82 -15.04 14.39
CA GLY A 365 -8.54 -13.84 13.64
C GLY A 365 -7.42 -14.04 12.61
N PHE A 366 -7.55 -13.38 11.45
CA PHE A 366 -6.46 -13.25 10.48
C PHE A 366 -6.43 -11.84 9.92
N GLY A 367 -5.37 -11.09 10.29
CA GLY A 367 -5.11 -9.74 9.79
C GLY A 367 -4.18 -9.76 8.58
N PHE A 368 -4.49 -8.91 7.61
CA PHE A 368 -3.65 -8.64 6.43
C PHE A 368 -3.55 -7.14 6.22
N GLY A 369 -2.32 -6.62 6.16
CA GLY A 369 -2.09 -5.21 6.03
C GLY A 369 -0.66 -4.82 5.67
N LEU A 370 -0.30 -3.59 5.99
CA LEU A 370 1.04 -3.03 5.81
C LEU A 370 1.62 -2.58 7.16
N SER A 371 2.90 -2.80 7.35
CA SER A 371 3.66 -2.32 8.51
C SER A 371 4.88 -1.52 8.04
N TYR A 372 5.03 -0.32 8.58
CA TYR A 372 6.21 0.52 8.40
C TYR A 372 7.03 0.55 9.69
N ALA A 373 8.26 0.03 9.63
CA ALA A 373 9.23 0.08 10.73
C ALA A 373 10.14 1.29 10.56
N PHE A 374 10.21 2.18 11.57
CA PHE A 374 11.13 3.32 11.53
C PHE A 374 12.60 2.85 11.49
N ARG A 375 12.85 1.68 12.06
CA ARG A 375 14.07 0.89 11.92
C ARG A 375 13.68 -0.57 11.71
N VAL A 376 14.33 -1.26 10.77
CA VAL A 376 14.12 -2.69 10.54
C VAL A 376 14.44 -3.46 11.84
N PRO A 377 13.56 -4.34 12.33
CA PRO A 377 13.81 -5.13 13.54
C PRO A 377 15.09 -5.95 13.43
N PHE A 378 15.83 -6.09 14.53
CA PHE A 378 17.12 -6.80 14.53
C PHE A 378 17.01 -8.23 13.99
N VAL A 379 16.00 -8.99 14.43
CA VAL A 379 15.78 -10.37 13.95
C VAL A 379 15.57 -10.44 12.44
N GLU A 380 14.86 -9.46 11.87
CA GLU A 380 14.63 -9.36 10.43
C GLU A 380 15.95 -9.03 9.70
N ALA A 381 16.70 -8.03 10.17
CA ALA A 381 17.96 -7.63 9.59
C ALA A 381 19.00 -8.75 9.62
N ARG A 382 19.11 -9.46 10.75
CA ARG A 382 19.99 -10.65 10.89
C ARG A 382 19.61 -11.73 9.89
N ASP A 383 18.35 -12.15 9.88
CA ASP A 383 17.89 -13.26 9.03
C ASP A 383 18.06 -12.97 7.54
N GLN A 384 17.88 -11.70 7.14
CA GLN A 384 18.13 -11.31 5.76
C GLN A 384 19.63 -11.25 5.45
N ALA A 385 20.46 -10.73 6.36
CA ALA A 385 21.91 -10.71 6.20
C ALA A 385 22.52 -12.10 6.07
N GLU A 386 22.08 -13.08 6.90
CA GLU A 386 22.52 -14.49 6.81
C GLU A 386 22.18 -15.13 5.47
N ARG A 387 21.11 -14.67 4.81
CA ARG A 387 20.65 -15.15 3.51
C ARG A 387 21.15 -14.33 2.33
N GLY A 388 21.92 -13.25 2.56
CA GLY A 388 22.35 -12.30 1.54
C GLY A 388 21.18 -11.60 0.84
N ARG A 389 20.12 -11.25 1.59
CA ARG A 389 18.89 -10.66 1.06
C ARG A 389 18.68 -9.23 1.56
N PRO A 390 17.95 -8.39 0.80
CA PRO A 390 17.64 -7.03 1.22
C PRO A 390 16.63 -7.00 2.38
N THR A 391 16.57 -5.85 3.06
CA THR A 391 15.56 -5.50 4.06
C THR A 391 14.71 -4.34 3.56
N SER A 392 13.51 -4.16 4.14
CA SER A 392 12.66 -3.00 3.86
C SER A 392 11.97 -2.50 5.12
N LYS A 393 11.81 -1.19 5.20
CA LYS A 393 11.00 -0.58 6.26
C LYS A 393 9.51 -0.84 6.09
N LEU A 394 9.02 -0.92 4.85
CA LEU A 394 7.63 -1.21 4.53
C LEU A 394 7.49 -2.67 4.09
N LEU A 395 6.72 -3.45 4.85
CA LEU A 395 6.42 -4.86 4.55
C LEU A 395 4.93 -5.13 4.77
N VAL A 396 4.43 -6.24 4.21
CA VAL A 396 3.13 -6.78 4.57
C VAL A 396 3.14 -7.15 6.05
N TYR A 397 2.03 -6.88 6.72
CA TYR A 397 1.74 -7.27 8.09
C TYR A 397 0.70 -8.37 8.09
N LEU A 398 1.03 -9.51 8.72
CA LEU A 398 0.11 -10.62 8.94
C LEU A 398 -0.06 -10.83 10.44
N ASP A 399 -1.32 -10.94 10.87
CA ASP A 399 -1.70 -11.01 12.29
C ASP A 399 -2.72 -12.13 12.54
N PRO A 400 -2.31 -13.42 12.48
CA PRO A 400 -3.14 -14.52 12.93
C PRO A 400 -3.28 -14.52 14.45
N THR A 401 -4.52 -14.72 14.94
CA THR A 401 -4.83 -14.73 16.38
C THR A 401 -5.89 -15.76 16.71
N ILE A 402 -5.89 -16.22 17.96
CA ILE A 402 -6.99 -16.93 18.58
C ILE A 402 -7.24 -16.33 19.96
N ASP A 403 -8.49 -16.08 20.28
CA ASP A 403 -8.88 -15.52 21.58
C ASP A 403 -10.20 -16.07 22.11
N VAL A 404 -10.42 -15.87 23.40
CA VAL A 404 -11.64 -16.27 24.10
C VAL A 404 -12.17 -15.12 24.95
N SER A 405 -13.51 -15.05 25.09
CA SER A 405 -14.15 -14.06 25.95
C SER A 405 -13.84 -14.28 27.42
N VAL A 406 -13.24 -13.29 28.05
CA VAL A 406 -12.97 -13.28 29.50
C VAL A 406 -14.26 -13.30 30.30
N GLY A 407 -15.29 -12.59 29.81
CA GLY A 407 -16.59 -12.56 30.47
C GLY A 407 -17.27 -13.93 30.51
N ASP A 408 -17.18 -14.70 29.45
CA ASP A 408 -17.77 -16.04 29.39
C ASP A 408 -16.99 -17.03 30.27
N LEU A 409 -15.64 -16.92 30.30
CA LEU A 409 -14.81 -17.76 31.21
C LEU A 409 -15.11 -17.56 32.68
N PHE A 410 -15.40 -16.32 33.11
CA PHE A 410 -15.60 -15.98 34.50
C PHE A 410 -17.05 -15.65 34.88
N GLY A 411 -18.01 -15.84 33.96
CA GLY A 411 -19.43 -15.54 34.14
C GLY A 411 -19.74 -14.05 34.35
N SER A 412 -18.90 -13.15 33.85
CA SER A 412 -19.00 -11.70 34.09
C SER A 412 -19.55 -10.98 32.84
N ARG A 413 -20.79 -10.48 32.94
CA ARG A 413 -21.41 -9.69 31.84
C ARG A 413 -20.62 -8.40 31.49
N LYS A 414 -19.89 -7.83 32.44
CA LYS A 414 -19.11 -6.60 32.26
C LYS A 414 -17.86 -6.84 31.38
N LEU A 415 -17.34 -8.05 31.36
CA LEU A 415 -16.15 -8.44 30.61
C LEU A 415 -16.51 -9.26 29.35
N HIS A 416 -17.79 -9.28 28.98
CA HIS A 416 -18.29 -10.08 27.86
C HIS A 416 -17.60 -9.74 26.54
N ASP A 417 -17.29 -8.46 26.30
CA ASP A 417 -16.59 -7.98 25.11
C ASP A 417 -15.10 -7.71 25.36
N THR A 418 -14.55 -8.36 26.40
CA THR A 418 -13.11 -8.42 26.68
C THR A 418 -12.60 -9.80 26.29
N TYR A 419 -11.57 -9.84 25.45
CA TYR A 419 -10.96 -11.06 24.94
C TYR A 419 -9.52 -11.18 25.40
N LEU A 420 -9.11 -12.37 25.76
CA LEU A 420 -7.74 -12.74 26.04
C LEU A 420 -7.27 -13.72 24.95
N GLY A 421 -6.14 -13.45 24.33
CA GLY A 421 -5.69 -14.25 23.22
C GLY A 421 -4.19 -14.33 23.04
N VAL A 422 -3.82 -15.14 22.06
CA VAL A 422 -2.46 -15.29 21.55
C VAL A 422 -2.45 -15.04 20.05
N GLY A 423 -1.34 -14.57 19.53
CA GLY A 423 -1.18 -14.32 18.09
C GLY A 423 0.27 -14.33 17.66
N ALA A 424 0.46 -14.19 16.36
CA ALA A 424 1.76 -14.02 15.74
C ALA A 424 1.80 -12.71 14.93
N SER A 425 2.73 -11.83 15.26
CA SER A 425 3.02 -10.65 14.46
C SER A 425 4.09 -11.02 13.44
N HIS A 426 3.72 -11.00 12.17
CA HIS A 426 4.61 -11.35 11.07
C HIS A 426 4.72 -10.22 10.06
N ARG A 427 5.95 -9.82 9.75
CA ARG A 427 6.27 -8.92 8.64
C ARG A 427 6.82 -9.75 7.48
N SER A 428 6.36 -9.49 6.25
CA SER A 428 6.75 -10.26 5.06
C SER A 428 6.87 -9.41 3.81
N GLY A 429 7.84 -9.75 2.97
CA GLY A 429 8.08 -9.10 1.68
C GLY A 429 7.45 -9.80 0.48
N VAL A 430 6.48 -10.68 0.67
CA VAL A 430 5.74 -11.39 -0.40
C VAL A 430 6.68 -12.04 -1.41
N PHE A 431 7.57 -12.90 -0.91
CA PHE A 431 8.50 -13.72 -1.72
C PHE A 431 9.43 -12.94 -2.66
N GLY A 432 9.73 -11.67 -2.37
CA GLY A 432 10.59 -10.83 -3.19
C GLY A 432 9.97 -10.37 -4.52
N SER A 433 8.64 -10.40 -4.63
CA SER A 433 7.90 -10.08 -5.85
C SER A 433 7.33 -8.66 -5.88
N SER A 434 7.65 -7.82 -4.91
CA SER A 434 7.09 -6.48 -4.77
C SER A 434 8.18 -5.43 -4.51
N GLN A 435 8.33 -4.48 -5.44
CA GLN A 435 9.20 -3.31 -5.25
C GLN A 435 8.71 -2.41 -4.10
N LEU A 436 7.39 -2.26 -3.96
CA LEU A 436 6.77 -1.57 -2.83
C LEU A 436 7.32 -2.07 -1.48
N LEU A 437 7.62 -3.36 -1.40
CA LEU A 437 8.12 -4.04 -0.21
C LEU A 437 9.64 -4.26 -0.27
N GLY A 438 10.37 -3.54 -1.12
CA GLY A 438 11.82 -3.64 -1.28
C GLY A 438 12.31 -4.96 -1.84
N ASN A 439 11.50 -5.73 -2.55
CA ASN A 439 11.80 -7.08 -3.07
C ASN A 439 12.29 -8.07 -1.98
N VAL A 440 11.85 -7.87 -0.75
CA VAL A 440 12.23 -8.72 0.38
C VAL A 440 11.60 -10.10 0.26
N ASN A 441 12.38 -11.13 0.53
CA ASN A 441 11.91 -12.50 0.66
C ASN A 441 12.19 -13.01 2.07
N GLY A 442 11.20 -12.90 2.95
CA GLY A 442 11.29 -13.19 4.38
C GLY A 442 10.74 -12.04 5.20
N GLY A 443 11.08 -12.00 6.47
CA GLY A 443 10.62 -11.01 7.42
C GLY A 443 10.89 -11.45 8.85
N SER A 444 10.17 -10.87 9.81
CA SER A 444 10.29 -11.17 11.23
C SER A 444 9.04 -11.84 11.79
N ASN A 445 9.22 -12.66 12.82
CA ASN A 445 8.16 -13.33 13.54
C ASN A 445 8.24 -13.05 15.04
N TYR A 446 7.11 -12.70 15.65
CA TYR A 446 6.93 -12.57 17.09
C TYR A 446 5.68 -13.32 17.52
N ILE A 447 5.76 -14.10 18.59
CA ILE A 447 4.59 -14.68 19.25
C ILE A 447 4.22 -13.76 20.40
N TYR A 448 2.96 -13.38 20.51
CA TYR A 448 2.48 -12.44 21.52
C TYR A 448 1.20 -12.91 22.20
N THR A 449 0.98 -12.42 23.41
CA THR A 449 -0.31 -12.47 24.11
C THR A 449 -0.95 -11.09 24.09
N TYR A 450 -2.27 -11.04 24.18
CA TYR A 450 -2.98 -9.76 24.17
C TYR A 450 -4.28 -9.79 24.96
N VAL A 451 -4.69 -8.61 25.37
CA VAL A 451 -6.06 -8.33 25.83
C VAL A 451 -6.68 -7.33 24.85
N GLN A 452 -7.88 -7.62 24.41
CA GLN A 452 -8.68 -6.73 23.56
C GLN A 452 -10.02 -6.48 24.23
N TRP A 453 -10.46 -5.24 24.26
CA TRP A 453 -11.78 -4.89 24.76
C TRP A 453 -12.46 -3.89 23.83
N ARG A 454 -13.78 -3.90 23.86
CA ARG A 454 -14.64 -3.02 23.08
C ARG A 454 -15.11 -1.83 23.95
N MET A 455 -15.01 -0.59 23.38
CA MET A 455 -15.45 0.66 24.01
C MET A 455 -16.63 1.28 23.26
#